data_47ab3c1c0088cb7aba0eeb9bfb99e951
#
_entry.id   47ab3c1c0088cb7aba0eeb9bfb99e951
#
_cell.length_a   1.000
_cell.length_b   1.000
_cell.length_c   1.000
_cell.angle_alpha   90.00
_cell.angle_beta   90.00
_cell.angle_gamma   90.00
#
_symmetry.space_group_name_H-M   'P 1'
#
loop_
_entity.id
_entity.type
_entity.pdbx_description
1 polymer ?
#
loop_
_entity_poly.entity_id
_entity_poly.type
_entity_poly.pdbx_seq_one_letter_code
_entity_poly.pdbx_strand_id
1 'polypeptide(L)'
;MIKLVILWTKVIVLALIALLFSSCNGNVEFGNGIDGNGNVKTENRTPAEKFTKIENSRGLALTVEQSSAISVEVEADENLLKHIIIKVDNGTLVVTTDEDMDDYTTRKVTVKMPVIEKLSVDSGASIATVNTLTGASLKLHSDSGSELIVKAEYDAIDADCSSGSLQKLSGKSLKLTLQADSGSNLEAKKLLSNAVIATSSSGSSVSVHPLVSLNANASSGASIDYVNEPKQIKKDESSGGSINKS
;
A
#
# COMPACT_ATOMS: atom_id res chain seq x y z
N MET A 1 20.70 32.36 -39.35
CA MET A 1 19.67 31.32 -39.14
C MET A 1 19.84 30.59 -37.81
N ILE A 2 20.98 30.02 -37.47
CA ILE A 2 21.22 29.25 -36.21
C ILE A 2 20.92 30.07 -34.94
N LYS A 3 21.33 31.32 -34.84
CA LYS A 3 21.07 32.19 -33.67
C LYS A 3 19.56 32.45 -33.47
N LEU A 4 18.78 32.52 -34.54
CA LEU A 4 17.33 32.72 -34.48
C LEU A 4 16.61 31.44 -33.98
N VAL A 5 17.07 30.27 -34.42
CA VAL A 5 16.54 28.96 -33.97
C VAL A 5 16.81 28.78 -32.48
N ILE A 6 18.01 29.09 -32.00
CA ILE A 6 18.39 28.99 -30.58
C ILE A 6 17.54 29.97 -29.73
N LEU A 7 17.21 31.15 -30.23
CA LEU A 7 16.37 32.11 -29.53
C LEU A 7 14.92 31.56 -29.38
N TRP A 8 14.35 31.03 -30.44
CA TRP A 8 13.02 30.46 -30.43
C TRP A 8 12.90 29.20 -29.57
N THR A 9 13.92 28.32 -29.55
CA THR A 9 13.94 27.17 -28.63
C THR A 9 13.97 27.60 -27.17
N LYS A 10 14.74 28.62 -26.81
CA LYS A 10 14.72 29.17 -25.43
C LYS A 10 13.37 29.75 -25.04
N VAL A 11 12.72 30.49 -25.95
CA VAL A 11 11.38 31.04 -25.69
C VAL A 11 10.32 29.95 -25.50
N ILE A 12 10.36 28.90 -26.34
CA ILE A 12 9.43 27.75 -26.23
C ILE A 12 9.65 26.99 -24.91
N VAL A 13 10.90 26.75 -24.51
CA VAL A 13 11.23 26.09 -23.26
C VAL A 13 10.77 26.93 -22.06
N LEU A 14 11.00 28.25 -22.08
CA LEU A 14 10.52 29.16 -21.04
C LEU A 14 8.98 29.20 -20.96
N ALA A 15 8.29 29.19 -22.10
CA ALA A 15 6.84 29.16 -22.14
C ALA A 15 6.28 27.84 -21.61
N LEU A 16 6.92 26.69 -21.93
CA LEU A 16 6.55 25.38 -21.38
C LEU A 16 6.76 25.31 -19.87
N ILE A 17 7.87 25.85 -19.38
CA ILE A 17 8.14 25.94 -17.94
C ILE A 17 7.10 26.84 -17.26
N ALA A 18 6.77 28.01 -17.84
CA ALA A 18 5.73 28.90 -17.31
C ALA A 18 4.34 28.23 -17.29
N LEU A 19 4.00 27.42 -18.29
CA LEU A 19 2.75 26.65 -18.31
C LEU A 19 2.71 25.56 -17.21
N LEU A 20 3.83 24.92 -16.90
CA LEU A 20 3.93 23.96 -15.79
C LEU A 20 3.72 24.64 -14.42
N PHE A 21 4.20 25.87 -14.24
CA PHE A 21 3.98 26.63 -13.01
C PHE A 21 2.61 27.35 -12.97
N SER A 22 1.97 27.64 -14.10
CA SER A 22 0.62 28.21 -14.14
C SER A 22 -0.45 27.19 -13.75
N SER A 23 -0.19 25.88 -13.92
CA SER A 23 -1.11 24.82 -13.53
C SER A 23 -1.32 24.72 -12.00
N CYS A 24 -0.43 25.31 -11.20
CA CYS A 24 -0.52 25.34 -9.73
C CYS A 24 -1.21 26.59 -9.17
N ASN A 25 -1.75 27.50 -10.01
CA ASN A 25 -2.46 28.70 -9.55
C ASN A 25 -4.00 28.54 -9.49
N GLY A 26 -4.50 27.28 -9.42
CA GLY A 26 -5.82 27.06 -8.84
C GLY A 26 -5.70 27.42 -7.34
N ASN A 27 -6.59 28.24 -6.81
CA ASN A 27 -6.89 28.24 -5.38
C ASN A 27 -7.23 26.79 -5.06
N VAL A 28 -6.26 26.05 -4.51
CA VAL A 28 -6.55 24.84 -3.77
C VAL A 28 -7.26 25.38 -2.53
N GLU A 29 -8.58 25.48 -2.56
CA GLU A 29 -9.35 25.40 -1.34
C GLU A 29 -8.94 24.03 -0.77
N PHE A 30 -8.04 24.03 0.20
CA PHE A 30 -7.90 22.90 1.10
C PHE A 30 -9.31 22.73 1.66
N GLY A 31 -10.00 21.67 1.21
CA GLY A 31 -11.36 21.41 1.65
C GLY A 31 -11.36 21.51 3.18
N ASN A 32 -12.28 22.27 3.72
CA ASN A 32 -12.49 22.33 5.15
C ASN A 32 -12.99 20.95 5.57
N GLY A 33 -12.07 20.04 5.90
CA GLY A 33 -12.41 18.78 6.53
C GLY A 33 -13.15 19.06 7.84
N ILE A 34 -13.77 18.03 8.39
CA ILE A 34 -14.46 18.14 9.66
C ILE A 34 -13.43 17.97 10.79
N ASP A 35 -13.32 18.98 11.66
CA ASP A 35 -12.49 18.89 12.86
C ASP A 35 -13.11 17.95 13.89
N GLY A 36 -12.28 17.13 14.52
CA GLY A 36 -12.66 16.30 15.67
C GLY A 36 -12.97 17.19 16.88
N ASN A 37 -13.89 16.72 17.73
CA ASN A 37 -14.29 17.46 18.93
C ASN A 37 -13.49 17.09 20.19
N GLY A 38 -12.48 16.25 20.07
CA GLY A 38 -11.63 15.78 21.18
C GLY A 38 -12.29 14.79 22.13
N ASN A 39 -13.56 14.45 21.94
CA ASN A 39 -14.29 13.51 22.79
C ASN A 39 -14.29 12.12 22.13
N VAL A 40 -13.27 11.32 22.42
CA VAL A 40 -13.11 9.97 21.82
C VAL A 40 -14.18 9.01 22.34
N LYS A 41 -14.84 8.32 21.39
CA LYS A 41 -15.79 7.24 21.68
C LYS A 41 -15.51 6.01 20.83
N THR A 42 -15.95 4.87 21.35
CA THR A 42 -15.83 3.57 20.68
C THR A 42 -17.22 3.05 20.34
N GLU A 43 -17.40 2.61 19.10
CA GLU A 43 -18.62 1.95 18.62
C GLU A 43 -18.31 0.56 18.07
N ASN A 44 -19.12 -0.43 18.45
CA ASN A 44 -19.11 -1.74 17.80
C ASN A 44 -20.08 -1.74 16.62
N ARG A 45 -19.59 -2.09 15.43
CA ARG A 45 -20.39 -2.20 14.21
C ARG A 45 -20.47 -3.65 13.77
N THR A 46 -21.68 -4.14 13.51
CA THR A 46 -21.89 -5.51 13.06
C THR A 46 -22.11 -5.52 11.56
N PRO A 47 -21.17 -6.04 10.76
CA PRO A 47 -21.36 -6.21 9.32
C PRO A 47 -22.55 -7.13 9.03
N ALA A 48 -23.39 -6.75 8.05
CA ALA A 48 -24.59 -7.50 7.70
C ALA A 48 -24.29 -8.83 6.98
N GLU A 49 -23.12 -8.94 6.36
CA GLU A 49 -22.73 -10.08 5.52
C GLU A 49 -21.33 -10.62 5.92
N LYS A 50 -21.07 -11.85 5.50
CA LYS A 50 -19.73 -12.44 5.65
C LYS A 50 -18.73 -11.83 4.66
N PHE A 51 -17.50 -11.66 5.10
CA PHE A 51 -16.41 -11.14 4.27
C PHE A 51 -15.09 -11.89 4.56
N THR A 52 -14.21 -11.94 3.57
CA THR A 52 -12.85 -12.49 3.66
C THR A 52 -11.81 -11.50 3.17
N LYS A 53 -12.25 -10.35 2.72
CA LYS A 53 -11.44 -9.28 2.13
C LYS A 53 -11.68 -7.98 2.85
N ILE A 54 -10.66 -7.14 2.93
CA ILE A 54 -10.75 -5.79 3.52
C ILE A 54 -10.19 -4.79 2.52
N GLU A 55 -10.87 -3.65 2.40
CA GLU A 55 -10.41 -2.46 1.69
C GLU A 55 -10.53 -1.27 2.63
N ASN A 56 -9.40 -0.56 2.86
CA ASN A 56 -9.31 0.59 3.74
C ASN A 56 -8.76 1.80 2.99
N SER A 57 -9.40 2.95 3.13
CA SER A 57 -9.02 4.15 2.40
C SER A 57 -9.20 5.45 3.18
N ARG A 58 -8.79 6.57 2.55
CA ARG A 58 -9.00 7.94 3.07
C ARG A 58 -8.41 8.17 4.45
N GLY A 59 -7.13 7.76 4.61
CA GLY A 59 -6.33 8.06 5.81
C GLY A 59 -6.75 7.36 7.09
N LEU A 60 -7.70 6.40 7.06
CA LEU A 60 -8.07 5.62 8.24
C LEU A 60 -6.96 4.66 8.67
N ALA A 61 -6.74 4.53 9.98
CA ALA A 61 -5.85 3.53 10.55
C ALA A 61 -6.64 2.26 10.89
N LEU A 62 -6.33 1.13 10.25
CA LEU A 62 -7.02 -0.13 10.44
C LEU A 62 -6.09 -1.18 11.03
N THR A 63 -6.55 -1.84 12.09
CA THR A 63 -5.87 -2.97 12.72
C THR A 63 -6.64 -4.26 12.44
N VAL A 64 -5.95 -5.30 11.95
CA VAL A 64 -6.55 -6.60 11.61
C VAL A 64 -6.01 -7.68 12.54
N GLU A 65 -6.92 -8.45 13.12
CA GLU A 65 -6.62 -9.65 13.93
C GLU A 65 -7.31 -10.87 13.33
N GLN A 66 -6.56 -11.90 12.98
CA GLN A 66 -7.16 -13.18 12.64
C GLN A 66 -7.65 -13.88 13.90
N SER A 67 -8.96 -14.11 13.99
CA SER A 67 -9.64 -14.64 15.18
C SER A 67 -10.89 -15.42 14.77
N SER A 68 -11.31 -16.40 15.55
CA SER A 68 -12.57 -17.12 15.32
C SER A 68 -13.82 -16.23 15.45
N ALA A 69 -13.72 -15.13 16.18
CA ALA A 69 -14.78 -14.13 16.31
C ALA A 69 -14.76 -13.13 15.15
N ILE A 70 -15.93 -12.64 14.74
CA ILE A 70 -16.06 -11.51 13.81
C ILE A 70 -16.48 -10.28 14.64
N SER A 71 -15.70 -9.23 14.58
CA SER A 71 -16.05 -7.94 15.17
C SER A 71 -15.42 -6.79 14.40
N VAL A 72 -16.11 -5.66 14.37
CA VAL A 72 -15.60 -4.40 13.85
C VAL A 72 -15.84 -3.34 14.90
N GLU A 73 -14.76 -2.75 15.40
CA GLU A 73 -14.78 -1.70 16.40
C GLU A 73 -14.20 -0.42 15.78
N VAL A 74 -14.87 0.70 15.99
CA VAL A 74 -14.47 2.02 15.52
C VAL A 74 -14.21 2.92 16.70
N GLU A 75 -13.02 3.48 16.80
CA GLU A 75 -12.60 4.46 17.79
C GLU A 75 -12.29 5.78 17.09
N ALA A 76 -13.05 6.81 17.38
CA ALA A 76 -12.88 8.13 16.80
C ALA A 76 -13.46 9.22 17.70
N ASP A 77 -13.18 10.47 17.36
CA ASP A 77 -13.88 11.61 17.93
C ASP A 77 -15.41 11.47 17.66
N GLU A 78 -16.24 11.70 18.66
CA GLU A 78 -17.68 11.42 18.63
C GLU A 78 -18.39 11.99 17.39
N ASN A 79 -18.06 13.22 17.02
CA ASN A 79 -18.66 13.88 15.88
C ASN A 79 -18.21 13.30 14.53
N LEU A 80 -17.07 12.57 14.48
CA LEU A 80 -16.53 11.93 13.28
C LEU A 80 -17.05 10.52 13.06
N LEU A 81 -17.55 9.84 14.09
CA LEU A 81 -18.04 8.44 14.00
C LEU A 81 -19.06 8.23 12.88
N LYS A 82 -19.98 9.16 12.69
CA LYS A 82 -21.02 9.10 11.65
C LYS A 82 -20.47 9.18 10.23
N HIS A 83 -19.27 9.74 10.05
CA HIS A 83 -18.58 9.89 8.77
C HIS A 83 -17.67 8.72 8.42
N ILE A 84 -17.40 7.81 9.38
CA ILE A 84 -16.68 6.57 9.11
C ILE A 84 -17.67 5.52 8.60
N ILE A 85 -17.55 5.17 7.33
CA ILE A 85 -18.42 4.26 6.62
C ILE A 85 -17.84 2.86 6.63
N ILE A 86 -18.64 1.90 7.13
CA ILE A 86 -18.30 0.48 7.13
C ILE A 86 -19.43 -0.29 6.46
N LYS A 87 -19.13 -0.95 5.35
CA LYS A 87 -20.10 -1.77 4.61
C LYS A 87 -19.43 -3.00 4.04
N VAL A 88 -20.22 -4.06 3.79
CA VAL A 88 -19.74 -5.22 3.02
C VAL A 88 -20.29 -5.12 1.60
N ASP A 89 -19.40 -5.29 0.64
CA ASP A 89 -19.72 -5.33 -0.79
C ASP A 89 -18.98 -6.51 -1.44
N ASN A 90 -19.72 -7.44 -2.02
CA ASN A 90 -19.19 -8.63 -2.69
C ASN A 90 -18.14 -9.40 -1.86
N GLY A 91 -18.38 -9.58 -0.55
CA GLY A 91 -17.49 -10.27 0.37
C GLY A 91 -16.23 -9.47 0.76
N THR A 92 -16.22 -8.16 0.51
CA THR A 92 -15.20 -7.21 0.92
C THR A 92 -15.75 -6.25 1.97
N LEU A 93 -15.12 -6.16 3.13
CA LEU A 93 -15.38 -5.11 4.11
C LEU A 93 -14.72 -3.83 3.63
N VAL A 94 -15.52 -2.86 3.21
CA VAL A 94 -15.06 -1.53 2.80
C VAL A 94 -15.12 -0.61 4.02
N VAL A 95 -13.97 -0.02 4.35
CA VAL A 95 -13.76 0.94 5.43
C VAL A 95 -13.26 2.24 4.83
N THR A 96 -14.05 3.30 4.93
CA THR A 96 -13.73 4.59 4.30
C THR A 96 -14.42 5.73 5.05
N THR A 97 -14.29 6.95 4.57
CA THR A 97 -15.01 8.13 5.07
C THR A 97 -15.80 8.78 3.93
N ASP A 98 -16.94 9.43 4.22
CA ASP A 98 -17.69 10.23 3.26
C ASP A 98 -17.23 11.69 3.22
N GLU A 99 -16.54 12.16 4.26
CA GLU A 99 -15.97 13.51 4.37
C GLU A 99 -14.47 13.44 4.69
N ASP A 100 -13.74 14.50 4.39
CA ASP A 100 -12.37 14.67 4.84
C ASP A 100 -12.37 15.05 6.34
N MET A 101 -11.41 14.56 7.08
CA MET A 101 -11.29 14.77 8.52
C MET A 101 -9.96 15.45 8.81
N ASP A 102 -10.06 16.67 9.36
CA ASP A 102 -8.92 17.45 9.83
C ASP A 102 -8.85 17.40 11.37
N ASP A 103 -7.73 17.76 11.95
CA ASP A 103 -7.46 17.92 13.39
C ASP A 103 -8.28 17.00 14.32
N TYR A 104 -7.97 15.71 14.32
CA TYR A 104 -8.66 14.67 15.11
C TYR A 104 -7.73 14.06 16.16
N THR A 105 -8.30 13.56 17.26
CA THR A 105 -7.59 12.82 18.30
C THR A 105 -7.26 11.39 17.84
N THR A 106 -8.24 10.70 17.28
CA THR A 106 -8.07 9.36 16.71
C THR A 106 -9.12 9.06 15.63
N ARG A 107 -8.78 8.17 14.69
CA ARG A 107 -9.69 7.58 13.70
C ARG A 107 -9.21 6.16 13.35
N LYS A 108 -9.45 5.25 14.27
CA LYS A 108 -8.96 3.88 14.21
C LYS A 108 -10.10 2.88 14.06
N VAL A 109 -9.88 1.86 13.24
CA VAL A 109 -10.81 0.73 13.09
C VAL A 109 -10.08 -0.55 13.44
N THR A 110 -10.70 -1.41 14.27
CA THR A 110 -10.16 -2.72 14.61
C THR A 110 -11.10 -3.79 14.05
N VAL A 111 -10.58 -4.68 13.22
CA VAL A 111 -11.35 -5.77 12.59
C VAL A 111 -10.79 -7.11 13.05
N LYS A 112 -11.68 -7.96 13.58
CA LYS A 112 -11.40 -9.38 13.86
C LYS A 112 -12.18 -10.25 12.89
N MET A 113 -11.51 -11.25 12.28
CA MET A 113 -12.14 -12.16 11.33
C MET A 113 -11.38 -13.47 11.19
N PRO A 114 -12.05 -14.60 10.86
CA PRO A 114 -11.40 -15.92 10.86
C PRO A 114 -10.57 -16.21 9.60
N VAL A 115 -10.97 -15.68 8.45
CA VAL A 115 -10.34 -15.97 7.15
C VAL A 115 -10.00 -14.66 6.47
N ILE A 116 -8.74 -14.50 6.05
CA ILE A 116 -8.25 -13.30 5.40
C ILE A 116 -7.62 -13.72 4.07
N GLU A 117 -8.23 -13.29 2.96
CA GLU A 117 -7.79 -13.61 1.59
C GLU A 117 -7.22 -12.38 0.86
N LYS A 118 -7.65 -11.17 1.25
CA LYS A 118 -7.14 -9.92 0.65
C LYS A 118 -7.16 -8.77 1.65
N LEU A 119 -6.06 -8.02 1.67
CA LEU A 119 -5.98 -6.70 2.30
C LEU A 119 -5.61 -5.67 1.24
N SER A 120 -6.40 -4.62 1.13
CA SER A 120 -6.18 -3.51 0.19
C SER A 120 -6.21 -2.20 0.95
N VAL A 121 -5.27 -1.32 0.67
CA VAL A 121 -5.17 -0.01 1.32
C VAL A 121 -4.76 1.04 0.30
N ASP A 122 -5.44 2.19 0.35
CA ASP A 122 -5.13 3.31 -0.53
C ASP A 122 -5.33 4.69 0.13
N SER A 123 -5.03 5.75 -0.61
CA SER A 123 -5.34 7.14 -0.26
C SER A 123 -4.86 7.51 1.16
N GLY A 124 -3.59 7.27 1.45
CA GLY A 124 -2.95 7.63 2.71
C GLY A 124 -3.41 6.84 3.93
N ALA A 125 -4.25 5.81 3.77
CA ALA A 125 -4.69 4.95 4.86
C ALA A 125 -3.62 3.92 5.26
N SER A 126 -3.82 3.25 6.40
CA SER A 126 -2.90 2.21 6.85
C SER A 126 -3.62 0.95 7.32
N ILE A 127 -2.99 -0.21 7.10
CA ILE A 127 -3.41 -1.50 7.68
C ILE A 127 -2.22 -2.14 8.38
N ALA A 128 -2.42 -2.58 9.62
CA ALA A 128 -1.45 -3.37 10.37
C ALA A 128 -2.09 -4.63 10.95
N THR A 129 -1.37 -5.75 10.92
CA THR A 129 -1.84 -7.00 11.55
C THR A 129 -1.33 -7.14 12.96
N VAL A 130 -2.20 -7.57 13.88
CA VAL A 130 -1.87 -7.76 15.31
C VAL A 130 -1.12 -9.07 15.52
N ASN A 131 -1.60 -10.13 14.88
CA ASN A 131 -1.04 -11.48 14.98
C ASN A 131 -0.54 -11.97 13.62
N THR A 132 0.10 -13.13 13.61
CA THR A 132 0.50 -13.79 12.38
C THR A 132 -0.75 -14.34 11.68
N LEU A 133 -1.03 -13.83 10.48
CA LEU A 133 -2.09 -14.34 9.63
C LEU A 133 -1.68 -15.67 9.02
N THR A 134 -2.63 -16.60 8.86
CA THR A 134 -2.39 -17.93 8.29
C THR A 134 -3.46 -18.30 7.27
N GLY A 135 -3.07 -19.03 6.21
CA GLY A 135 -4.00 -19.48 5.18
C GLY A 135 -3.31 -20.03 3.93
N ALA A 136 -4.08 -20.36 2.92
CA ALA A 136 -3.56 -20.89 1.67
C ALA A 136 -3.09 -19.78 0.70
N SER A 137 -3.85 -18.69 0.56
CA SER A 137 -3.54 -17.61 -0.36
C SER A 137 -3.89 -16.25 0.22
N LEU A 138 -2.96 -15.30 0.12
CA LEU A 138 -3.14 -13.92 0.58
C LEU A 138 -2.79 -12.95 -0.55
N LYS A 139 -3.69 -12.03 -0.86
CA LYS A 139 -3.44 -10.91 -1.76
C LYS A 139 -3.30 -9.62 -0.98
N LEU A 140 -2.26 -8.85 -1.29
CA LEU A 140 -1.95 -7.58 -0.65
C LEU A 140 -1.86 -6.50 -1.72
N HIS A 141 -2.53 -5.39 -1.51
CA HIS A 141 -2.48 -4.26 -2.42
C HIS A 141 -2.32 -2.95 -1.62
N SER A 142 -1.40 -2.10 -2.06
CA SER A 142 -1.24 -0.76 -1.51
C SER A 142 -0.96 0.26 -2.60
N ASP A 143 -1.65 1.39 -2.53
CA ASP A 143 -1.56 2.46 -3.51
C ASP A 143 -1.63 3.84 -2.85
N SER A 144 -1.26 4.90 -3.61
CA SER A 144 -1.51 6.30 -3.27
C SER A 144 -1.04 6.70 -1.87
N GLY A 145 0.25 6.45 -1.58
CA GLY A 145 0.90 6.87 -0.32
C GLY A 145 0.42 6.13 0.93
N SER A 146 -0.21 4.97 0.78
CA SER A 146 -0.70 4.14 1.89
C SER A 146 0.37 3.25 2.50
N GLU A 147 0.09 2.69 3.68
CA GLU A 147 1.02 1.78 4.38
C GLU A 147 0.33 0.46 4.75
N LEU A 148 1.00 -0.68 4.44
CA LEU A 148 0.53 -2.02 4.76
C LEU A 148 1.61 -2.80 5.51
N ILE A 149 1.37 -3.15 6.78
CA ILE A 149 2.29 -3.90 7.64
C ILE A 149 1.67 -5.25 7.97
N VAL A 150 2.23 -6.34 7.41
CA VAL A 150 1.65 -7.68 7.52
C VAL A 150 2.67 -8.69 8.03
N LYS A 151 2.25 -9.48 9.03
CA LYS A 151 2.93 -10.69 9.45
C LYS A 151 2.09 -11.90 9.02
N ALA A 152 2.63 -12.78 8.14
CA ALA A 152 1.85 -13.82 7.49
C ALA A 152 2.64 -15.13 7.30
N GLU A 153 1.94 -16.26 7.44
CA GLU A 153 2.40 -17.60 7.07
C GLU A 153 1.37 -18.23 6.13
N TYR A 154 1.62 -18.17 4.82
CA TYR A 154 0.71 -18.63 3.76
C TYR A 154 1.45 -19.49 2.73
N ASP A 155 0.72 -20.38 2.04
CA ASP A 155 1.33 -21.12 0.93
C ASP A 155 1.68 -20.17 -0.22
N ALA A 156 0.82 -19.21 -0.53
CA ALA A 156 1.06 -18.21 -1.56
C ALA A 156 0.72 -16.79 -1.06
N ILE A 157 1.63 -15.85 -1.31
CA ILE A 157 1.41 -14.41 -1.09
C ILE A 157 1.66 -13.70 -2.42
N ASP A 158 0.71 -12.85 -2.80
CA ASP A 158 0.76 -11.99 -3.97
C ASP A 158 0.61 -10.53 -3.50
N ALA A 159 1.66 -9.72 -3.67
CA ALA A 159 1.72 -8.37 -3.15
C ALA A 159 2.04 -7.36 -4.26
N ASP A 160 1.20 -6.36 -4.36
CA ASP A 160 1.26 -5.26 -5.32
C ASP A 160 1.37 -3.93 -4.56
N CYS A 161 2.35 -3.09 -4.94
CA CYS A 161 2.67 -1.84 -4.27
C CYS A 161 2.93 -0.75 -5.32
N SER A 162 2.16 0.34 -5.30
CA SER A 162 2.29 1.40 -6.30
C SER A 162 2.15 2.82 -5.74
N SER A 163 2.44 3.82 -6.57
CA SER A 163 2.18 5.25 -6.30
C SER A 163 2.68 5.73 -4.94
N GLY A 164 3.97 5.47 -4.64
CA GLY A 164 4.61 5.95 -3.41
C GLY A 164 4.15 5.26 -2.13
N SER A 165 3.42 4.14 -2.21
CA SER A 165 2.99 3.38 -1.04
C SER A 165 4.11 2.50 -0.46
N LEU A 166 3.88 2.00 0.76
CA LEU A 166 4.82 1.20 1.52
C LEU A 166 4.17 -0.12 1.95
N GLN A 167 4.83 -1.25 1.64
CA GLN A 167 4.48 -2.54 2.24
C GLN A 167 5.64 -3.10 3.06
N LYS A 168 5.36 -3.58 4.27
CA LYS A 168 6.31 -4.29 5.13
C LYS A 168 5.79 -5.69 5.43
N LEU A 169 6.45 -6.70 4.88
CA LEU A 169 6.04 -8.10 4.99
C LEU A 169 7.01 -8.90 5.84
N SER A 170 6.48 -9.76 6.71
CA SER A 170 7.26 -10.67 7.54
C SER A 170 6.58 -12.02 7.72
N GLY A 171 7.35 -13.07 8.04
CA GLY A 171 6.84 -14.42 8.25
C GLY A 171 7.36 -15.44 7.25
N LYS A 172 6.50 -16.26 6.64
CA LYS A 172 6.91 -17.33 5.71
C LYS A 172 5.91 -17.54 4.59
N SER A 173 6.41 -17.98 3.41
CA SER A 173 5.57 -18.47 2.32
C SER A 173 6.26 -19.56 1.49
N LEU A 174 5.50 -20.39 0.80
CA LEU A 174 6.06 -21.29 -0.19
C LEU A 174 6.31 -20.55 -1.50
N LYS A 175 5.40 -19.66 -1.89
CA LYS A 175 5.50 -18.81 -3.08
C LYS A 175 5.22 -17.36 -2.73
N LEU A 176 6.08 -16.47 -3.21
CA LEU A 176 5.93 -15.03 -3.06
C LEU A 176 6.04 -14.36 -4.42
N THR A 177 4.99 -13.65 -4.82
CA THR A 177 4.99 -12.82 -6.03
C THR A 177 4.87 -11.36 -5.61
N LEU A 178 5.81 -10.53 -6.05
CA LEU A 178 5.89 -9.12 -5.69
C LEU A 178 5.92 -8.27 -6.96
N GLN A 179 5.12 -7.22 -6.97
CA GLN A 179 5.15 -6.17 -7.98
C GLN A 179 5.23 -4.82 -7.29
N ALA A 180 6.18 -3.98 -7.72
CA ALA A 180 6.33 -2.63 -7.21
C ALA A 180 6.58 -1.66 -8.36
N ASP A 181 5.88 -0.55 -8.37
CA ASP A 181 6.08 0.49 -9.36
C ASP A 181 5.88 1.91 -8.81
N SER A 182 6.15 2.91 -9.65
CA SER A 182 5.81 4.31 -9.38
C SER A 182 6.33 4.82 -8.03
N GLY A 183 7.61 4.56 -7.74
CA GLY A 183 8.29 5.07 -6.55
C GLY A 183 7.86 4.42 -5.24
N SER A 184 7.17 3.28 -5.28
CA SER A 184 6.75 2.54 -4.09
C SER A 184 7.88 1.74 -3.45
N ASN A 185 7.70 1.31 -2.19
CA ASN A 185 8.67 0.52 -1.45
C ASN A 185 8.03 -0.75 -0.87
N LEU A 186 8.58 -1.94 -1.23
CA LEU A 186 8.12 -3.23 -0.77
C LEU A 186 9.21 -3.97 0.00
N GLU A 187 9.12 -3.97 1.32
CA GLU A 187 10.09 -4.56 2.24
C GLU A 187 9.68 -5.97 2.67
N ALA A 188 10.27 -7.00 2.07
CA ALA A 188 10.02 -8.40 2.40
C ALA A 188 11.28 -9.16 2.86
N LYS A 189 12.33 -8.48 3.32
CA LYS A 189 13.54 -9.13 3.87
C LYS A 189 13.25 -10.03 5.07
N LYS A 190 12.16 -9.78 5.80
CA LYS A 190 11.72 -10.57 6.96
C LYS A 190 10.70 -11.65 6.62
N LEU A 191 10.34 -11.81 5.34
CA LEU A 191 9.46 -12.85 4.82
C LEU A 191 10.29 -13.92 4.12
N LEU A 192 10.49 -15.06 4.78
CA LEU A 192 11.22 -16.20 4.24
C LEU A 192 10.34 -16.93 3.20
N SER A 193 10.78 -17.00 1.93
CA SER A 193 10.00 -17.66 0.89
C SER A 193 10.83 -18.66 0.08
N ASN A 194 10.25 -19.85 -0.18
CA ASN A 194 10.94 -20.86 -1.00
C ASN A 194 11.14 -20.37 -2.44
N ALA A 195 10.09 -19.87 -3.07
CA ALA A 195 10.15 -19.37 -4.44
C ALA A 195 9.69 -17.90 -4.50
N VAL A 196 10.54 -17.03 -5.01
CA VAL A 196 10.24 -15.59 -5.14
C VAL A 196 10.24 -15.19 -6.60
N ILE A 197 9.19 -14.49 -7.01
CA ILE A 197 9.10 -13.74 -8.25
C ILE A 197 8.96 -12.27 -7.86
N ALA A 198 9.90 -11.42 -8.26
CA ALA A 198 9.92 -10.01 -7.93
C ALA A 198 10.06 -9.16 -9.19
N THR A 199 9.15 -8.20 -9.36
CA THR A 199 9.20 -7.20 -10.42
C THR A 199 9.21 -5.82 -9.81
N SER A 200 10.13 -4.96 -10.24
CA SER A 200 10.26 -3.58 -9.75
C SER A 200 10.48 -2.65 -10.94
N SER A 201 9.70 -1.58 -11.04
CA SER A 201 9.78 -0.62 -12.13
C SER A 201 9.58 0.83 -11.68
N SER A 202 9.92 1.78 -12.56
CA SER A 202 9.61 3.20 -12.36
C SER A 202 10.09 3.77 -11.01
N GLY A 203 11.36 3.51 -10.68
CA GLY A 203 11.99 4.05 -9.48
C GLY A 203 11.54 3.42 -8.17
N SER A 204 10.83 2.30 -8.20
CA SER A 204 10.41 1.56 -7.00
C SER A 204 11.55 0.72 -6.40
N SER A 205 11.36 0.26 -5.17
CA SER A 205 12.33 -0.57 -4.46
C SER A 205 11.66 -1.81 -3.88
N VAL A 206 12.26 -2.99 -4.10
CA VAL A 206 11.81 -4.27 -3.55
C VAL A 206 12.95 -4.92 -2.79
N SER A 207 12.67 -5.48 -1.61
CA SER A 207 13.66 -6.27 -0.89
C SER A 207 13.09 -7.61 -0.45
N VAL A 208 13.84 -8.72 -0.69
CA VAL A 208 13.33 -10.10 -0.55
C VAL A 208 14.31 -11.05 0.16
N HIS A 209 13.76 -12.18 0.67
CA HIS A 209 14.53 -13.26 1.26
C HIS A 209 14.18 -14.62 0.61
N PRO A 210 14.72 -14.89 -0.60
CA PRO A 210 14.49 -16.14 -1.29
C PRO A 210 15.31 -17.27 -0.67
N LEU A 211 14.73 -18.46 -0.47
CA LEU A 211 15.42 -19.64 0.08
C LEU A 211 15.87 -20.60 -1.02
N VAL A 212 15.05 -20.87 -2.04
CA VAL A 212 15.29 -21.89 -3.08
C VAL A 212 15.45 -21.26 -4.45
N SER A 213 14.55 -20.36 -4.84
CA SER A 213 14.61 -19.73 -6.16
C SER A 213 14.21 -18.26 -6.13
N LEU A 214 14.86 -17.47 -7.00
CA LEU A 214 14.55 -16.07 -7.27
C LEU A 214 14.46 -15.83 -8.78
N ASN A 215 13.33 -15.29 -9.23
CA ASN A 215 13.19 -14.69 -10.55
C ASN A 215 12.91 -13.19 -10.36
N ALA A 216 13.90 -12.35 -10.66
CA ALA A 216 13.85 -10.92 -10.42
C ALA A 216 13.96 -10.14 -11.73
N ASN A 217 13.09 -9.14 -11.89
CA ASN A 217 13.08 -8.21 -13.01
C ASN A 217 13.06 -6.77 -12.50
N ALA A 218 14.08 -5.97 -12.81
CA ALA A 218 14.20 -4.58 -12.43
C ALA A 218 14.36 -3.69 -13.67
N SER A 219 13.54 -2.64 -13.76
CA SER A 219 13.58 -1.74 -14.91
C SER A 219 13.32 -0.28 -14.53
N SER A 220 13.63 0.64 -15.45
CA SER A 220 13.29 2.06 -15.31
C SER A 220 13.76 2.68 -13.99
N GLY A 221 15.03 2.46 -13.64
CA GLY A 221 15.64 3.02 -12.43
C GLY A 221 15.20 2.38 -11.12
N ALA A 222 14.51 1.25 -11.15
CA ALA A 222 14.08 0.53 -9.96
C ALA A 222 15.17 -0.40 -9.39
N SER A 223 14.99 -0.84 -8.15
CA SER A 223 15.95 -1.73 -7.48
C SER A 223 15.28 -2.95 -6.86
N ILE A 224 15.98 -4.10 -6.90
CA ILE A 224 15.61 -5.31 -6.15
C ILE A 224 16.81 -5.76 -5.34
N ASP A 225 16.66 -5.84 -4.00
CA ASP A 225 17.69 -6.34 -3.10
C ASP A 225 17.30 -7.70 -2.52
N TYR A 226 18.20 -8.68 -2.53
CA TYR A 226 17.96 -9.99 -1.91
C TYR A 226 19.04 -10.35 -0.89
N VAL A 227 18.63 -10.89 0.28
CA VAL A 227 19.54 -11.14 1.42
C VAL A 227 20.17 -12.54 1.45
N ASN A 228 19.64 -13.50 0.69
CA ASN A 228 20.15 -14.86 0.65
C ASN A 228 20.39 -15.31 -0.79
N GLU A 229 21.48 -16.02 -1.04
CA GLU A 229 21.79 -16.62 -2.35
C GLU A 229 20.99 -17.90 -2.55
N PRO A 230 19.90 -17.89 -3.36
CA PRO A 230 19.13 -19.10 -3.61
C PRO A 230 19.86 -20.03 -4.60
N LYS A 231 19.50 -21.32 -4.59
CA LYS A 231 20.10 -22.31 -5.51
C LYS A 231 19.83 -22.00 -6.99
N GLN A 232 18.70 -21.37 -7.28
CA GLN A 232 18.28 -20.97 -8.61
C GLN A 232 18.01 -19.46 -8.64
N ILE A 233 18.71 -18.74 -9.48
CA ILE A 233 18.53 -17.30 -9.63
C ILE A 233 18.47 -16.92 -11.10
N LYS A 234 17.45 -16.14 -11.47
CA LYS A 234 17.33 -15.47 -12.75
C LYS A 234 17.15 -13.99 -12.50
N LYS A 235 18.00 -13.18 -13.10
CA LYS A 235 17.97 -11.72 -13.03
C LYS A 235 17.78 -11.16 -14.43
N ASP A 236 16.91 -10.15 -14.54
CA ASP A 236 16.71 -9.36 -15.75
C ASP A 236 16.75 -7.87 -15.37
N GLU A 237 17.72 -7.16 -15.89
CA GLU A 237 17.96 -5.75 -15.61
C GLU A 237 17.90 -4.95 -16.89
N SER A 238 17.09 -3.89 -16.92
CA SER A 238 16.92 -3.04 -18.08
C SER A 238 16.71 -1.57 -17.70
N SER A 239 16.99 -0.66 -18.62
CA SER A 239 16.67 0.77 -18.45
C SER A 239 17.11 1.36 -17.10
N GLY A 240 18.32 1.00 -16.63
CA GLY A 240 18.88 1.50 -15.36
C GLY A 240 18.34 0.81 -14.12
N GLY A 241 17.60 -0.31 -14.24
CA GLY A 241 17.23 -1.16 -13.12
C GLY A 241 18.42 -1.93 -12.55
N SER A 242 18.40 -2.31 -11.27
CA SER A 242 19.48 -3.02 -10.59
C SER A 242 18.97 -4.13 -9.67
N ILE A 243 19.70 -5.28 -9.60
CA ILE A 243 19.37 -6.43 -8.77
C ILE A 243 20.61 -6.85 -7.98
N ASN A 244 20.64 -6.55 -6.68
CA ASN A 244 21.81 -6.70 -5.85
C ASN A 244 21.61 -7.69 -4.70
N LYS A 245 22.68 -8.36 -4.29
CA LYS A 245 22.73 -9.07 -3.02
C LYS A 245 23.12 -8.10 -1.92
N SER A 246 22.32 -8.01 -0.87
CA SER A 246 22.53 -7.11 0.28
C SER A 246 23.00 -7.85 1.52
#